data_f2a9b33cc144f264ae03a38442e59e65
#
_entry.id   f2a9b33cc144f264ae03a38442e59e65
#
_cell.length_a   1.000
_cell.length_b   1.000
_cell.length_c   1.000
_cell.angle_alpha   90.00
_cell.angle_beta   90.00
_cell.angle_gamma   90.00
#
_symmetry.space_group_name_H-M   'P 1'
#
loop_
_entity.id
_entity.type
_entity.pdbx_description
1 polymer ?
#
loop_
_entity_poly.entity_id
_entity_poly.type
_entity_poly.pdbx_seq_one_letter_code
_entity_poly.pdbx_strand_id
1 'polypeptide(L)'
;MNITSPRISRELIQIDDFSSYAQNFLLEQLPISEIESCEQRIEGAGFFKIEIRKSIFENCAFHNCNFEKAGFVDVVFQSCDLSNSKFAGAYFERCRFVSCKCIGIDMSDTVVKQTTFEQSNLKYSYFNKTKMTDVLFDRIDFTESSMVESKLKRFVAMDSKFVKNNFFKTMLATVDFTNNELVAPMVSSPPIELKGAIINMFQAANLIGLWGVIVNQ
;
A
#
# COMPACT_ATOMS: atom_id res chain seq x y z
N MET A 1 5.19 -3.69 -17.22
CA MET A 1 4.78 -4.61 -16.14
C MET A 1 3.38 -5.11 -16.40
N ASN A 2 3.08 -6.38 -16.22
CA ASN A 2 1.71 -6.90 -16.42
C ASN A 2 1.18 -7.31 -15.03
N ILE A 3 0.30 -6.49 -14.45
CA ILE A 3 -0.37 -6.78 -13.18
C ILE A 3 -1.70 -7.44 -13.50
N THR A 4 -1.93 -8.60 -12.91
CA THR A 4 -3.19 -9.32 -13.07
C THR A 4 -4.27 -8.65 -12.22
N SER A 5 -5.37 -8.25 -12.85
CA SER A 5 -6.51 -7.66 -12.14
C SER A 5 -7.19 -8.67 -11.21
N PRO A 6 -7.87 -8.21 -10.15
CA PRO A 6 -8.69 -9.05 -9.30
C PRO A 6 -9.72 -9.85 -10.09
N ARG A 7 -9.91 -11.11 -9.73
CA ARG A 7 -10.86 -12.02 -10.35
C ARG A 7 -12.18 -12.00 -9.58
N ILE A 8 -12.97 -10.97 -9.81
CA ILE A 8 -14.24 -10.77 -9.12
C ILE A 8 -15.34 -11.59 -9.81
N SER A 9 -16.18 -12.24 -9.03
CA SER A 9 -17.37 -12.97 -9.51
C SER A 9 -18.40 -12.00 -10.09
N ARG A 10 -19.23 -12.47 -11.03
CA ARG A 10 -20.29 -11.64 -11.61
C ARG A 10 -21.44 -11.37 -10.64
N GLU A 11 -21.68 -12.29 -9.73
CA GLU A 11 -22.69 -12.18 -8.69
C GLU A 11 -22.00 -12.16 -7.33
N LEU A 12 -22.26 -11.12 -6.56
CA LEU A 12 -21.73 -10.93 -5.21
C LEU A 12 -22.89 -10.88 -4.22
N ILE A 13 -22.66 -11.44 -3.03
CA ILE A 13 -23.60 -11.36 -1.92
C ILE A 13 -23.48 -9.97 -1.29
N GLN A 14 -24.57 -9.22 -1.26
CA GLN A 14 -24.62 -7.89 -0.62
C GLN A 14 -24.62 -8.05 0.90
N ILE A 15 -23.73 -7.33 1.56
CA ILE A 15 -23.57 -7.36 3.02
C ILE A 15 -23.83 -5.97 3.61
N ASP A 16 -24.94 -5.82 4.33
CA ASP A 16 -25.36 -4.56 4.94
C ASP A 16 -24.69 -4.29 6.31
N ASP A 17 -24.25 -5.33 7.01
CA ASP A 17 -23.48 -5.24 8.26
C ASP A 17 -22.28 -6.19 8.19
N PHE A 18 -21.18 -5.66 7.63
CA PHE A 18 -19.95 -6.42 7.48
C PHE A 18 -19.34 -6.81 8.83
N SER A 19 -19.46 -5.97 9.86
CA SER A 19 -18.87 -6.26 11.16
C SER A 19 -19.48 -7.51 11.79
N SER A 20 -20.80 -7.58 11.86
CA SER A 20 -21.50 -8.75 12.40
C SER A 20 -21.32 -9.98 11.51
N TYR A 21 -21.35 -9.80 10.19
CA TYR A 21 -21.12 -10.88 9.24
C TYR A 21 -19.74 -11.51 9.42
N ALA A 22 -18.69 -10.69 9.50
CA ALA A 22 -17.31 -11.13 9.63
C ALA A 22 -17.04 -11.90 10.93
N GLN A 23 -17.71 -11.55 12.03
CA GLN A 23 -17.52 -12.23 13.32
C GLN A 23 -17.87 -13.73 13.24
N ASN A 24 -18.89 -14.11 12.49
CA ASN A 24 -19.25 -15.53 12.33
C ASN A 24 -18.13 -16.32 11.64
N PHE A 25 -17.52 -15.74 10.58
CA PHE A 25 -16.43 -16.36 9.85
C PHE A 25 -15.14 -16.42 10.65
N LEU A 26 -14.87 -15.40 11.47
CA LEU A 26 -13.71 -15.37 12.35
C LEU A 26 -13.78 -16.47 13.42
N LEU A 27 -14.96 -16.71 14.01
CA LEU A 27 -15.17 -17.76 15.00
C LEU A 27 -14.94 -19.16 14.41
N GLU A 28 -15.40 -19.37 13.19
CA GLU A 28 -15.28 -20.65 12.48
C GLU A 28 -13.96 -20.80 11.71
N GLN A 29 -13.13 -19.75 11.65
CA GLN A 29 -11.91 -19.66 10.87
C GLN A 29 -12.13 -19.98 9.38
N LEU A 30 -13.28 -19.56 8.84
CA LEU A 30 -13.64 -19.74 7.44
C LEU A 30 -13.31 -18.47 6.62
N PRO A 31 -12.97 -18.62 5.33
CA PRO A 31 -12.78 -17.47 4.46
C PRO A 31 -14.13 -16.87 4.04
N ILE A 32 -14.19 -15.54 4.02
CA ILE A 32 -15.25 -14.78 3.38
C ILE A 32 -14.97 -14.69 1.89
N SER A 33 -15.95 -15.00 1.06
CA SER A 33 -15.80 -14.94 -0.39
C SER A 33 -17.00 -14.36 -1.09
N GLU A 34 -16.74 -13.68 -2.22
CA GLU A 34 -17.77 -13.28 -3.18
C GLU A 34 -18.84 -12.38 -2.58
N ILE A 35 -18.38 -11.42 -1.75
CA ILE A 35 -19.26 -10.42 -1.13
C ILE A 35 -19.01 -9.02 -1.73
N GLU A 36 -20.04 -8.20 -1.64
CA GLU A 36 -19.95 -6.75 -1.83
C GLU A 36 -20.51 -6.07 -0.58
N SER A 37 -19.77 -5.08 -0.08
CA SER A 37 -20.17 -4.30 1.10
C SER A 37 -19.99 -2.83 0.79
N CYS A 38 -21.06 -2.06 0.92
CA CYS A 38 -21.08 -0.66 0.56
C CYS A 38 -21.41 0.22 1.77
N GLU A 39 -20.81 1.43 1.81
CA GLU A 39 -21.14 2.52 2.74
C GLU A 39 -21.08 2.14 4.24
N GLN A 40 -20.29 1.13 4.58
CA GLN A 40 -20.09 0.71 5.97
C GLN A 40 -19.22 1.70 6.73
N ARG A 41 -19.55 1.89 8.03
CA ARG A 41 -18.72 2.67 8.95
C ARG A 41 -18.36 1.83 10.16
N ILE A 42 -17.11 1.41 10.22
CA ILE A 42 -16.61 0.49 11.23
C ILE A 42 -15.40 1.14 11.91
N GLU A 43 -15.45 1.23 13.23
CA GLU A 43 -14.42 1.86 14.04
C GLU A 43 -13.87 0.86 15.06
N GLY A 44 -12.53 0.72 15.12
CA GLY A 44 -11.82 -0.06 16.14
C GLY A 44 -12.11 -1.57 16.16
N ALA A 45 -12.73 -2.11 15.09
CA ALA A 45 -13.09 -3.53 15.05
C ALA A 45 -11.87 -4.43 14.83
N GLY A 46 -11.94 -5.64 15.40
CA GLY A 46 -10.93 -6.67 15.29
C GLY A 46 -11.25 -7.69 14.20
N PHE A 47 -10.40 -7.74 13.17
CA PHE A 47 -10.46 -8.69 12.05
C PHE A 47 -9.15 -9.48 11.92
N PHE A 48 -8.51 -9.78 13.04
CA PHE A 48 -7.23 -10.48 13.08
C PHE A 48 -7.32 -11.84 12.37
N LYS A 49 -6.41 -12.08 11.40
CA LYS A 49 -6.35 -13.28 10.57
C LYS A 49 -7.59 -13.55 9.71
N ILE A 50 -8.46 -12.57 9.48
CA ILE A 50 -9.57 -12.76 8.55
C ILE A 50 -9.05 -13.07 7.14
N GLU A 51 -9.70 -13.97 6.43
CA GLU A 51 -9.43 -14.22 5.02
C GLU A 51 -10.60 -13.74 4.17
N ILE A 52 -10.33 -12.86 3.20
CA ILE A 52 -11.31 -12.28 2.29
C ILE A 52 -10.88 -12.53 0.86
N ARG A 53 -11.78 -13.04 0.04
CA ARG A 53 -11.49 -13.40 -1.34
C ARG A 53 -12.58 -12.91 -2.29
N LYS A 54 -12.18 -12.52 -3.53
CA LYS A 54 -13.09 -12.16 -4.64
C LYS A 54 -14.22 -11.19 -4.24
N SER A 55 -13.87 -10.16 -3.49
CA SER A 55 -14.86 -9.29 -2.83
C SER A 55 -14.61 -7.82 -3.14
N ILE A 56 -15.65 -7.02 -2.99
CA ILE A 56 -15.60 -5.57 -3.20
C ILE A 56 -16.04 -4.86 -1.93
N PHE A 57 -15.27 -3.84 -1.54
CA PHE A 57 -15.66 -2.84 -0.55
C PHE A 57 -15.73 -1.49 -1.23
N GLU A 58 -16.89 -0.86 -1.21
CA GLU A 58 -17.11 0.43 -1.85
C GLU A 58 -17.62 1.47 -0.84
N ASN A 59 -16.96 2.65 -0.83
CA ASN A 59 -17.31 3.76 0.08
C ASN A 59 -17.33 3.37 1.58
N CYS A 60 -16.59 2.33 1.96
CA CYS A 60 -16.53 1.86 3.34
C CYS A 60 -15.45 2.60 4.13
N ALA A 61 -15.72 2.86 5.41
CA ALA A 61 -14.75 3.38 6.36
C ALA A 61 -14.41 2.30 7.41
N PHE A 62 -13.13 1.93 7.46
CA PHE A 62 -12.55 1.02 8.45
C PHE A 62 -11.48 1.78 9.23
N HIS A 63 -11.91 2.57 10.21
CA HIS A 63 -10.99 3.39 10.97
C HIS A 63 -10.45 2.62 12.19
N ASN A 64 -9.14 2.72 12.42
CA ASN A 64 -8.48 2.08 13.56
C ASN A 64 -8.77 0.56 13.69
N CYS A 65 -9.14 -0.11 12.59
CA CYS A 65 -9.46 -1.54 12.59
C CYS A 65 -8.19 -2.40 12.59
N ASN A 66 -8.29 -3.59 13.18
CA ASN A 66 -7.19 -4.53 13.22
C ASN A 66 -7.37 -5.67 12.20
N PHE A 67 -6.62 -5.62 11.11
CA PHE A 67 -6.50 -6.65 10.08
C PHE A 67 -5.12 -7.36 10.11
N GLU A 68 -4.45 -7.36 11.24
CA GLU A 68 -3.14 -8.02 11.35
C GLU A 68 -3.22 -9.49 10.93
N LYS A 69 -2.24 -9.91 10.11
CA LYS A 69 -2.14 -11.25 9.55
C LYS A 69 -3.35 -11.68 8.71
N ALA A 70 -4.20 -10.76 8.27
CA ALA A 70 -5.31 -11.05 7.37
C ALA A 70 -4.82 -11.44 5.97
N GLY A 71 -5.67 -12.17 5.24
CA GLY A 71 -5.43 -12.52 3.83
C GLY A 71 -6.45 -11.87 2.91
N PHE A 72 -5.97 -11.19 1.87
CA PHE A 72 -6.81 -10.58 0.85
C PHE A 72 -6.38 -11.10 -0.53
N VAL A 73 -7.27 -11.80 -1.20
CA VAL A 73 -7.01 -12.34 -2.54
C VAL A 73 -8.14 -11.97 -3.49
N ASP A 74 -7.81 -11.29 -4.58
CA ASP A 74 -8.82 -10.81 -5.52
C ASP A 74 -9.84 -9.85 -4.84
N VAL A 75 -9.34 -8.83 -4.12
CA VAL A 75 -10.18 -7.86 -3.39
C VAL A 75 -10.01 -6.45 -3.96
N VAL A 76 -11.12 -5.74 -4.09
CA VAL A 76 -11.15 -4.33 -4.49
C VAL A 76 -11.64 -3.48 -3.31
N PHE A 77 -10.83 -2.46 -2.97
CA PHE A 77 -11.22 -1.36 -2.11
C PHE A 77 -11.41 -0.13 -2.98
N GLN A 78 -12.65 0.32 -3.14
CA GLN A 78 -13.02 1.47 -3.96
C GLN A 78 -13.51 2.60 -3.06
N SER A 79 -12.86 3.77 -3.11
CA SER A 79 -13.24 4.96 -2.33
C SER A 79 -13.35 4.70 -0.81
N CYS A 80 -12.56 3.76 -0.29
CA CYS A 80 -12.59 3.40 1.13
C CYS A 80 -11.67 4.30 1.98
N ASP A 81 -12.05 4.53 3.23
CA ASP A 81 -11.20 5.13 4.25
C ASP A 81 -10.67 4.04 5.20
N LEU A 82 -9.39 3.73 5.09
CA LEU A 82 -8.68 2.71 5.88
C LEU A 82 -7.72 3.36 6.90
N SER A 83 -7.91 4.64 7.19
CA SER A 83 -6.96 5.43 7.99
C SER A 83 -6.71 4.80 9.37
N ASN A 84 -5.43 4.79 9.76
CA ASN A 84 -4.91 4.25 11.02
C ASN A 84 -5.21 2.77 11.26
N SER A 85 -5.67 2.03 10.25
CA SER A 85 -5.90 0.58 10.39
C SER A 85 -4.62 -0.21 10.27
N LYS A 86 -4.56 -1.34 10.96
CA LYS A 86 -3.40 -2.21 11.08
C LYS A 86 -3.54 -3.42 10.17
N PHE A 87 -2.60 -3.58 9.25
CA PHE A 87 -2.49 -4.73 8.35
C PHE A 87 -1.14 -5.45 8.53
N ALA A 88 -0.45 -5.23 9.65
CA ALA A 88 0.87 -5.80 9.86
C ALA A 88 0.86 -7.34 9.69
N GLY A 89 1.81 -7.84 8.89
CA GLY A 89 1.92 -9.26 8.57
C GLY A 89 0.82 -9.81 7.65
N ALA A 90 -0.04 -8.97 7.07
CA ALA A 90 -1.08 -9.42 6.16
C ALA A 90 -0.53 -9.85 4.78
N TYR A 91 -1.35 -10.54 4.03
CA TYR A 91 -1.08 -10.98 2.66
C TYR A 91 -2.08 -10.37 1.69
N PHE A 92 -1.56 -9.76 0.62
CA PHE A 92 -2.37 -9.21 -0.47
C PHE A 92 -1.94 -9.84 -1.80
N GLU A 93 -2.90 -10.35 -2.56
CA GLU A 93 -2.65 -10.85 -3.90
C GLU A 93 -3.77 -10.46 -4.85
N ARG A 94 -3.42 -9.85 -5.99
CA ARG A 94 -4.37 -9.32 -6.97
C ARG A 94 -5.44 -8.44 -6.33
N CYS A 95 -4.97 -7.45 -5.54
CA CYS A 95 -5.85 -6.48 -4.91
C CYS A 95 -5.74 -5.11 -5.59
N ARG A 96 -6.78 -4.30 -5.47
CA ARG A 96 -6.79 -2.92 -5.94
C ARG A 96 -7.30 -1.99 -4.84
N PHE A 97 -6.55 -0.92 -4.62
CA PHE A 97 -6.94 0.20 -3.78
C PHE A 97 -7.13 1.41 -4.69
N VAL A 98 -8.37 1.80 -4.96
CA VAL A 98 -8.71 2.87 -5.89
C VAL A 98 -9.38 4.02 -5.16
N SER A 99 -8.83 5.22 -5.28
CA SER A 99 -9.32 6.44 -4.62
C SER A 99 -9.48 6.29 -3.10
N CYS A 100 -8.62 5.48 -2.48
CA CYS A 100 -8.69 5.21 -1.05
C CYS A 100 -7.93 6.25 -0.21
N LYS A 101 -8.42 6.47 1.00
CA LYS A 101 -7.74 7.19 2.06
C LYS A 101 -7.12 6.17 3.02
N CYS A 102 -5.79 6.09 3.01
CA CYS A 102 -5.00 5.12 3.79
C CYS A 102 -3.97 5.86 4.68
N ILE A 103 -4.37 6.99 5.27
CA ILE A 103 -3.49 7.83 6.08
C ILE A 103 -3.10 7.08 7.36
N GLY A 104 -1.80 6.96 7.62
CA GLY A 104 -1.29 6.28 8.82
C GLY A 104 -1.55 4.78 8.88
N ILE A 105 -1.88 4.14 7.75
CA ILE A 105 -2.07 2.68 7.68
C ILE A 105 -0.75 1.95 8.00
N ASP A 106 -0.83 0.88 8.77
CA ASP A 106 0.33 0.03 9.04
C ASP A 106 0.28 -1.24 8.18
N MET A 107 1.17 -1.29 7.18
CA MET A 107 1.38 -2.43 6.29
C MET A 107 2.75 -3.09 6.53
N SER A 108 3.31 -2.96 7.74
CA SER A 108 4.61 -3.55 8.06
C SER A 108 4.58 -5.09 7.98
N ASP A 109 5.72 -5.68 7.61
CA ASP A 109 5.90 -7.13 7.47
C ASP A 109 4.92 -7.81 6.48
N THR A 110 4.21 -7.05 5.64
CA THR A 110 3.25 -7.60 4.66
C THR A 110 3.92 -8.26 3.46
N VAL A 111 3.16 -9.12 2.81
CA VAL A 111 3.48 -9.64 1.48
C VAL A 111 2.44 -9.12 0.50
N VAL A 112 2.87 -8.32 -0.48
CA VAL A 112 2.00 -7.69 -1.48
C VAL A 112 2.40 -8.17 -2.87
N LYS A 113 1.46 -8.79 -3.59
CA LYS A 113 1.71 -9.32 -4.93
C LYS A 113 0.62 -8.89 -5.90
N GLN A 114 1.00 -8.58 -7.15
CA GLN A 114 0.05 -8.27 -8.22
C GLN A 114 -1.02 -7.25 -7.80
N THR A 115 -0.62 -6.21 -7.07
CA THR A 115 -1.54 -5.28 -6.40
C THR A 115 -1.28 -3.86 -6.88
N THR A 116 -2.35 -3.08 -7.03
CA THR A 116 -2.28 -1.67 -7.41
C THR A 116 -2.85 -0.76 -6.32
N PHE A 117 -2.19 0.37 -6.14
CA PHE A 117 -2.69 1.52 -5.38
C PHE A 117 -2.84 2.65 -6.38
N GLU A 118 -4.05 3.12 -6.60
CA GLU A 118 -4.40 4.10 -7.62
C GLU A 118 -5.10 5.30 -6.98
N GLN A 119 -4.67 6.53 -7.31
CA GLN A 119 -5.31 7.77 -6.87
C GLN A 119 -5.56 7.84 -5.36
N SER A 120 -4.69 7.24 -4.56
CA SER A 120 -4.90 7.02 -3.12
C SER A 120 -3.95 7.84 -2.26
N ASN A 121 -4.40 8.17 -1.05
CA ASN A 121 -3.61 8.91 -0.06
C ASN A 121 -3.02 7.96 0.97
N LEU A 122 -1.69 7.76 0.90
CA LEU A 122 -0.90 6.87 1.76
C LEU A 122 0.06 7.67 2.68
N LYS A 123 -0.25 8.94 2.99
CA LYS A 123 0.59 9.74 3.88
C LYS A 123 0.77 9.08 5.25
N TYR A 124 1.96 9.25 5.82
CA TYR A 124 2.30 8.76 7.17
C TYR A 124 2.15 7.24 7.34
N SER A 125 2.11 6.48 6.25
CA SER A 125 1.94 5.03 6.28
C SER A 125 3.24 4.27 6.52
N TYR A 126 3.13 3.05 7.02
CA TYR A 126 4.25 2.18 7.32
C TYR A 126 4.23 0.94 6.42
N PHE A 127 5.24 0.82 5.57
CA PHE A 127 5.48 -0.33 4.70
C PHE A 127 6.83 -1.00 5.03
N ASN A 128 7.21 -0.98 6.31
CA ASN A 128 8.51 -1.51 6.73
C ASN A 128 8.56 -3.03 6.59
N LYS A 129 9.71 -3.57 6.15
CA LYS A 129 9.94 -5.01 5.95
C LYS A 129 8.93 -5.68 4.99
N THR A 130 8.22 -4.90 4.20
CA THR A 130 7.26 -5.39 3.22
C THR A 130 7.96 -6.08 2.04
N LYS A 131 7.37 -7.16 1.55
CA LYS A 131 7.80 -7.84 0.33
C LYS A 131 6.82 -7.54 -0.79
N MET A 132 7.21 -6.65 -1.72
CA MET A 132 6.40 -6.26 -2.86
C MET A 132 6.87 -6.97 -4.13
N THR A 133 5.95 -7.59 -4.85
CA THR A 133 6.22 -8.22 -6.15
C THR A 133 5.11 -7.87 -7.13
N ASP A 134 5.44 -7.25 -8.27
CA ASP A 134 4.48 -6.76 -9.25
C ASP A 134 3.48 -5.78 -8.62
N VAL A 135 3.97 -4.69 -8.05
CA VAL A 135 3.16 -3.65 -7.38
C VAL A 135 3.26 -2.34 -8.14
N LEU A 136 2.12 -1.68 -8.33
CA LEU A 136 2.02 -0.37 -8.95
C LEU A 136 1.49 0.65 -7.94
N PHE A 137 2.21 1.76 -7.84
CA PHE A 137 1.76 3.01 -7.22
C PHE A 137 1.47 4.02 -8.33
N ASP A 138 0.21 4.32 -8.59
CA ASP A 138 -0.23 5.24 -9.63
C ASP A 138 -0.98 6.43 -9.02
N ARG A 139 -0.43 7.63 -9.16
CA ARG A 139 -1.01 8.89 -8.63
C ARG A 139 -1.32 8.80 -7.14
N ILE A 140 -0.39 8.30 -6.36
CA ILE A 140 -0.53 8.24 -4.90
C ILE A 140 0.24 9.37 -4.22
N ASP A 141 -0.21 9.73 -3.03
CA ASP A 141 0.55 10.58 -2.11
C ASP A 141 1.14 9.70 -1.00
N PHE A 142 2.46 9.47 -1.07
CA PHE A 142 3.21 8.66 -0.09
C PHE A 142 4.07 9.54 0.83
N THR A 143 3.74 10.83 0.97
CA THR A 143 4.50 11.81 1.76
C THR A 143 4.67 11.35 3.22
N GLU A 144 5.90 11.52 3.75
CA GLU A 144 6.29 11.22 5.14
C GLU A 144 5.98 9.78 5.57
N SER A 145 6.01 8.84 4.63
CA SER A 145 5.77 7.42 4.86
C SER A 145 7.08 6.65 4.92
N SER A 146 7.04 5.46 5.50
CA SER A 146 8.23 4.63 5.72
C SER A 146 8.15 3.32 4.94
N MET A 147 9.28 2.96 4.30
CA MET A 147 9.48 1.70 3.58
C MET A 147 10.86 1.12 3.92
N VAL A 148 11.15 1.00 5.23
CA VAL A 148 12.44 0.54 5.75
C VAL A 148 12.60 -0.97 5.59
N GLU A 149 13.81 -1.44 5.19
CA GLU A 149 14.16 -2.86 5.06
C GLU A 149 13.23 -3.67 4.13
N SER A 150 12.56 -3.00 3.19
CA SER A 150 11.60 -3.63 2.27
C SER A 150 12.26 -4.21 1.03
N LYS A 151 11.61 -5.20 0.43
CA LYS A 151 12.09 -5.88 -0.77
C LYS A 151 11.16 -5.59 -1.93
N LEU A 152 11.67 -4.89 -2.94
CA LEU A 152 10.94 -4.49 -4.13
C LEU A 152 11.35 -5.35 -5.32
N LYS A 153 10.39 -6.00 -5.95
CA LYS A 153 10.60 -6.76 -7.19
C LYS A 153 9.56 -6.34 -8.22
N ARG A 154 10.01 -5.73 -9.32
CA ARG A 154 9.12 -5.15 -10.33
C ARG A 154 8.08 -4.21 -9.69
N PHE A 155 8.58 -3.28 -8.88
CA PHE A 155 7.81 -2.17 -8.33
C PHE A 155 7.84 -1.02 -9.32
N VAL A 156 6.69 -0.41 -9.56
CA VAL A 156 6.55 0.75 -10.45
C VAL A 156 5.83 1.86 -9.71
N ALA A 157 6.31 3.08 -9.89
CA ALA A 157 5.67 4.29 -9.40
C ALA A 157 5.42 5.24 -10.57
N MET A 158 4.21 5.79 -10.66
CA MET A 158 3.80 6.72 -11.73
C MET A 158 3.07 7.92 -11.11
N ASP A 159 3.46 9.13 -11.52
CA ASP A 159 2.80 10.39 -11.15
C ASP A 159 2.52 10.55 -9.64
N SER A 160 3.41 9.98 -8.82
CA SER A 160 3.24 9.82 -7.37
C SER A 160 4.20 10.71 -6.59
N LYS A 161 3.85 10.98 -5.31
CA LYS A 161 4.64 11.83 -4.43
C LYS A 161 5.40 11.00 -3.41
N PHE A 162 6.72 11.18 -3.41
CA PHE A 162 7.66 10.60 -2.46
C PHE A 162 8.43 11.74 -1.78
N VAL A 163 7.81 12.39 -0.81
CA VAL A 163 8.38 13.54 -0.09
C VAL A 163 8.72 13.12 1.33
N LYS A 164 9.97 13.28 1.75
CA LYS A 164 10.48 12.91 3.08
C LYS A 164 10.24 11.45 3.48
N ASN A 165 10.26 10.55 2.51
CA ASN A 165 10.08 9.12 2.78
C ASN A 165 11.32 8.50 3.36
N ASN A 166 11.14 7.54 4.25
CA ASN A 166 12.23 6.74 4.80
C ASN A 166 12.40 5.44 4.01
N PHE A 167 13.50 5.37 3.24
CA PHE A 167 13.89 4.19 2.45
C PHE A 167 15.11 3.46 3.03
N PHE A 168 15.45 3.71 4.29
CA PHE A 168 16.64 3.10 4.91
C PHE A 168 16.66 1.58 4.69
N LYS A 169 17.77 1.07 4.12
CA LYS A 169 17.97 -0.34 3.73
C LYS A 169 16.96 -0.88 2.70
N THR A 170 16.25 -0.05 1.96
CA THR A 170 15.39 -0.47 0.85
C THR A 170 16.01 -0.08 -0.48
N MET A 171 16.48 -1.06 -1.23
CA MET A 171 17.16 -0.81 -2.51
C MET A 171 16.15 -0.40 -3.57
N LEU A 172 16.35 0.79 -4.16
CA LEU A 172 15.51 1.39 -5.18
C LEU A 172 16.04 1.16 -6.61
N ALA A 173 16.95 0.21 -6.77
CA ALA A 173 17.51 -0.14 -8.08
C ALA A 173 16.39 -0.47 -9.08
N THR A 174 16.48 0.13 -10.28
CA THR A 174 15.50 0.01 -11.37
C THR A 174 14.14 0.68 -11.14
N VAL A 175 13.90 1.30 -9.98
CA VAL A 175 12.69 2.13 -9.80
C VAL A 175 12.87 3.44 -10.55
N ASP A 176 11.92 3.75 -11.41
CA ASP A 176 11.90 4.99 -12.20
C ASP A 176 11.08 6.05 -11.49
N PHE A 177 11.76 7.10 -11.04
CA PHE A 177 11.15 8.27 -10.39
C PHE A 177 11.02 9.48 -11.32
N THR A 178 11.36 9.38 -12.61
CA THR A 178 11.45 10.54 -13.52
C THR A 178 10.16 11.35 -13.59
N ASN A 179 9.00 10.70 -13.51
CA ASN A 179 7.67 11.32 -13.51
C ASN A 179 7.04 11.39 -12.11
N ASN A 180 7.84 11.23 -11.07
CA ASN A 180 7.38 11.28 -9.68
C ASN A 180 8.00 12.47 -8.95
N GLU A 181 7.43 12.88 -7.84
CA GLU A 181 8.02 13.86 -6.94
C GLU A 181 8.89 13.12 -5.91
N LEU A 182 10.22 13.15 -6.08
CA LEU A 182 11.17 12.56 -5.12
C LEU A 182 11.94 13.67 -4.42
N VAL A 183 11.58 13.97 -3.17
CA VAL A 183 12.14 15.09 -2.41
C VAL A 183 12.58 14.65 -1.00
N ALA A 184 13.81 15.02 -0.64
CA ALA A 184 14.40 14.80 0.68
C ALA A 184 14.18 13.38 1.25
N PRO A 185 14.49 12.30 0.49
CA PRO A 185 14.39 10.95 1.01
C PRO A 185 15.39 10.71 2.13
N MET A 186 14.97 9.99 3.16
CA MET A 186 15.88 9.49 4.21
C MET A 186 16.48 8.16 3.77
N VAL A 187 17.80 8.13 3.69
CA VAL A 187 18.60 7.00 3.22
C VAL A 187 19.88 6.89 4.03
N SER A 188 20.68 5.86 3.82
CA SER A 188 22.00 5.69 4.45
C SER A 188 22.99 6.80 4.04
N SER A 189 24.07 6.92 4.79
CA SER A 189 25.23 7.73 4.39
C SER A 189 26.46 6.81 4.26
N PRO A 190 26.96 6.55 3.04
CA PRO A 190 26.48 7.03 1.73
C PRO A 190 25.13 6.43 1.32
N PRO A 191 24.35 7.09 0.43
CA PRO A 191 22.98 6.71 0.06
C PRO A 191 22.94 5.49 -0.88
N ILE A 192 23.27 4.33 -0.36
CA ILE A 192 23.35 3.07 -1.12
C ILE A 192 21.99 2.62 -1.69
N GLU A 193 20.90 3.02 -1.05
CA GLU A 193 19.52 2.72 -1.48
C GLU A 193 19.19 3.30 -2.86
N LEU A 194 19.81 4.44 -3.20
CA LEU A 194 19.60 5.14 -4.48
C LEU A 194 20.42 4.54 -5.63
N LYS A 195 21.31 3.59 -5.35
CA LYS A 195 22.13 2.99 -6.40
C LYS A 195 21.28 2.28 -7.45
N GLY A 196 21.32 2.77 -8.69
CA GLY A 196 20.56 2.22 -9.82
C GLY A 196 19.09 2.66 -9.88
N ALA A 197 18.65 3.59 -9.03
CA ALA A 197 17.39 4.31 -9.21
C ALA A 197 17.47 5.23 -10.44
N ILE A 198 16.35 5.42 -11.14
CA ILE A 198 16.28 6.27 -12.33
C ILE A 198 15.60 7.58 -11.91
N ILE A 199 16.29 8.70 -12.16
CA ILE A 199 15.85 10.04 -11.75
C ILE A 199 16.06 11.05 -12.88
N ASN A 200 15.33 12.17 -12.85
CA ASN A 200 15.54 13.28 -13.77
C ASN A 200 16.61 14.26 -13.26
N MET A 201 16.99 15.21 -14.10
CA MET A 201 18.05 16.18 -13.80
C MET A 201 17.73 17.07 -12.58
N PHE A 202 16.47 17.47 -12.40
CA PHE A 202 16.07 18.31 -11.27
C PHE A 202 16.13 17.54 -9.94
N GLN A 203 15.72 16.28 -9.96
CA GLN A 203 15.87 15.38 -8.81
C GLN A 203 17.34 15.14 -8.48
N ALA A 204 18.20 14.96 -9.49
CA ALA A 204 19.63 14.80 -9.29
C ALA A 204 20.25 15.99 -8.57
N ALA A 205 19.90 17.23 -8.97
CA ALA A 205 20.37 18.45 -8.30
C ALA A 205 19.96 18.52 -6.82
N ASN A 206 18.75 18.05 -6.49
CA ASN A 206 18.27 18.03 -5.11
C ASN A 206 18.92 16.92 -4.28
N LEU A 207 19.20 15.77 -4.90
CA LEU A 207 19.71 14.59 -4.19
C LEU A 207 21.22 14.61 -3.99
N ILE A 208 21.98 15.37 -4.83
CA ILE A 208 23.45 15.37 -4.77
C ILE A 208 23.99 15.86 -3.42
N GLY A 209 23.21 16.66 -2.69
CA GLY A 209 23.50 17.08 -1.33
C GLY A 209 23.66 15.93 -0.34
N LEU A 210 23.04 14.77 -0.60
CA LEU A 210 23.19 13.56 0.22
C LEU A 210 24.61 12.99 0.22
N TRP A 211 25.42 13.36 -0.79
CA TRP A 211 26.86 13.05 -0.87
C TRP A 211 27.75 14.18 -0.32
N GLY A 212 27.15 15.20 0.33
CA GLY A 212 27.90 16.34 0.87
C GLY A 212 28.35 17.36 -0.20
N VAL A 213 27.81 17.28 -1.41
CA VAL A 213 28.10 18.23 -2.49
C VAL A 213 27.27 19.50 -2.30
N ILE A 214 27.91 20.64 -2.42
CA ILE A 214 27.26 21.95 -2.38
C ILE A 214 26.97 22.39 -3.82
N VAL A 215 25.71 22.63 -4.13
CA VAL A 215 25.27 23.17 -5.41
C VAL A 215 25.07 24.67 -5.27
N ASN A 216 25.86 25.45 -5.97
CA ASN A 216 25.67 26.91 -6.10
C ASN A 216 24.60 27.17 -7.17
N GLN A 217 23.65 28.02 -6.84
CA GLN A 217 22.60 28.49 -7.76
C GLN A 217 23.10 29.62 -8.66
#